data_9d7861c0685ce5f633c8c869da5a5ba4
#
_entry.id   9d7861c0685ce5f633c8c869da5a5ba4
#
_cell.length_a   1.000
_cell.length_b   1.000
_cell.length_c   1.000
_cell.angle_alpha   90.00
_cell.angle_beta   90.00
_cell.angle_gamma   90.00
#
_symmetry.space_group_name_H-M   'P 1'
#
loop_
_entity.id
_entity.type
_entity.pdbx_description
1 polymer ?
#
loop_
_entity_poly.entity_id
_entity_poly.type
_entity_poly.pdbx_seq_one_letter_code
_entity_poly.pdbx_strand_id
1 'polypeptide(L)'
;TGPAIRLPSPGGRNLEPMSTEQPSPVGTDDPADATGPDTSVDTIDTVAAVEPGDVTGAADGAGVGGAVLDPQPIPFDDDEDVPAGDTRLPHLTVPDDGLPLHFRRVVSFHPRGGRLNPVQRRAWDTYADRWNVDPTQGLPDLKTLFGRNAPLVIEIGSGMGEATAGMAANRPDANILAIEVYKPGVAQTFHHLGKAGAENVRLMRGDAIEVLEALIPPSSVAEIWLFFPDPWPKARHHKRRLVNPAFAKLVASRLKKGGILRMGTDWEPYAEQMLAVCTNEPKLKNRHAGWAPRPDFRPRTRFERRGLTAGREIFDLEFVRR
;
A
#
# COMPACT_ATOMS: atom_id res chain seq x y z
N THR A 1 35.92 19.24 34.62
CA THR A 1 35.31 20.57 34.81
C THR A 1 35.34 21.32 33.50
N GLY A 2 34.28 21.19 32.73
CA GLY A 2 34.03 21.97 31.52
C GLY A 2 32.84 22.90 31.72
N PRO A 3 32.73 24.04 31.04
CA PRO A 3 31.76 25.06 31.35
C PRO A 3 30.36 24.72 30.81
N ALA A 4 29.36 25.05 31.64
CA ALA A 4 27.94 24.94 31.31
C ALA A 4 27.51 25.96 30.27
N ILE A 5 26.85 25.52 29.20
CA ILE A 5 26.23 26.36 28.19
C ILE A 5 24.86 26.80 28.70
N ARG A 6 24.68 28.11 28.91
CA ARG A 6 23.38 28.74 29.23
C ARG A 6 22.58 28.92 27.96
N LEU A 7 21.35 28.45 27.97
CA LEU A 7 20.33 28.75 26.96
C LEU A 7 19.70 30.12 27.25
N PRO A 8 19.38 30.94 26.23
CA PRO A 8 18.69 32.24 26.42
C PRO A 8 17.19 32.02 26.60
N SER A 9 16.60 32.79 27.52
CA SER A 9 15.16 32.88 27.81
C SER A 9 14.41 33.59 26.69
N PRO A 10 13.15 33.24 26.41
CA PRO A 10 12.34 33.92 25.38
C PRO A 10 11.84 35.27 25.90
N GLY A 11 12.19 36.32 25.18
CA GLY A 11 11.72 37.68 25.43
C GLY A 11 10.25 37.83 25.05
N GLY A 12 9.46 38.35 26.01
CA GLY A 12 8.10 38.73 25.79
C GLY A 12 7.98 39.92 24.82
N ARG A 13 7.05 39.87 23.93
CA ARG A 13 6.56 41.02 23.14
C ARG A 13 5.14 41.36 23.57
N ASN A 14 4.97 42.59 24.03
CA ASN A 14 3.72 43.22 24.31
C ASN A 14 2.83 43.27 23.07
N LEU A 15 1.60 42.82 23.20
CA LEU A 15 0.52 43.04 22.23
C LEU A 15 -0.29 44.23 22.72
N GLU A 16 -0.31 45.32 21.97
CA GLU A 16 -1.30 46.38 22.09
C GLU A 16 -2.61 45.97 21.40
N PRO A 17 -3.78 46.39 21.94
CA PRO A 17 -5.07 46.02 21.38
C PRO A 17 -5.42 46.92 20.18
N MET A 18 -5.69 46.34 19.03
CA MET A 18 -6.29 47.05 17.89
C MET A 18 -7.81 47.06 17.99
N SER A 19 -8.36 48.26 17.79
CA SER A 19 -9.75 48.66 17.85
C SER A 19 -10.67 47.87 16.93
N THR A 20 -11.85 47.58 17.48
CA THR A 20 -13.06 47.12 16.79
C THR A 20 -13.64 48.26 15.93
N GLU A 21 -13.75 48.05 14.63
CA GLU A 21 -14.66 48.80 13.73
C GLU A 21 -15.66 47.82 13.13
N GLN A 22 -16.94 48.04 13.50
CA GLN A 22 -18.07 47.43 12.83
C GLN A 22 -18.48 48.29 11.63
N PRO A 23 -18.94 47.74 10.52
CA PRO A 23 -19.82 48.42 9.58
C PRO A 23 -21.29 48.01 9.76
N SER A 24 -22.12 49.04 9.86
CA SER A 24 -23.58 49.01 9.93
C SER A 24 -24.23 48.65 8.55
N PRO A 25 -25.54 48.30 8.56
CA PRO A 25 -26.24 47.72 7.43
C PRO A 25 -26.96 48.76 6.56
N VAL A 26 -27.01 48.51 5.30
CA VAL A 26 -27.96 49.16 4.33
C VAL A 26 -28.27 48.05 3.28
N GLY A 27 -29.44 47.78 2.88
CA GLY A 27 -30.77 48.31 2.83
C GLY A 27 -31.55 47.36 1.98
N THR A 28 -32.78 47.19 2.33
CA THR A 28 -33.88 46.49 1.66
C THR A 28 -34.12 47.03 0.28
N ASP A 29 -34.38 46.14 -0.71
CA ASP A 29 -35.43 46.38 -1.73
C ASP A 29 -35.75 45.03 -2.43
N ASP A 30 -36.96 44.56 -2.20
CA ASP A 30 -37.77 43.72 -3.05
C ASP A 30 -38.73 44.67 -3.81
N PRO A 31 -39.28 44.43 -4.99
CA PRO A 31 -40.13 43.30 -5.24
C PRO A 31 -40.26 42.76 -6.71
N ALA A 32 -40.92 41.63 -6.75
CA ALA A 32 -41.97 41.23 -7.71
C ALA A 32 -41.61 40.79 -9.12
N ASP A 33 -42.00 39.64 -9.37
CA ASP A 33 -43.09 39.15 -10.23
C ASP A 33 -42.69 38.37 -11.48
N ALA A 34 -43.42 37.30 -11.62
CA ALA A 34 -44.05 36.69 -12.76
C ALA A 34 -43.52 35.32 -13.28
N THR A 35 -44.46 34.42 -13.05
CA THR A 35 -44.91 33.36 -13.98
C THR A 35 -44.07 32.12 -14.21
N GLY A 36 -44.56 31.00 -13.65
CA GLY A 36 -44.43 29.66 -14.24
C GLY A 36 -45.37 29.49 -15.41
N PRO A 37 -45.70 28.28 -15.85
CA PRO A 37 -45.13 26.95 -15.66
C PRO A 37 -44.78 26.28 -16.99
N ASP A 38 -43.99 25.21 -16.99
CA ASP A 38 -44.34 24.16 -17.96
C ASP A 38 -43.89 22.77 -17.47
N THR A 39 -44.88 21.93 -17.49
CA THR A 39 -44.88 20.50 -17.27
C THR A 39 -44.40 19.78 -18.51
N SER A 40 -43.47 18.84 -18.40
CA SER A 40 -43.54 17.64 -19.22
C SER A 40 -42.82 16.47 -18.53
N VAL A 41 -43.63 15.55 -18.13
CA VAL A 41 -43.38 14.19 -17.73
C VAL A 41 -43.01 13.42 -18.99
N ASP A 42 -41.87 12.78 -19.07
CA ASP A 42 -41.64 11.71 -20.01
C ASP A 42 -41.26 10.43 -19.29
N THR A 43 -42.26 9.59 -19.26
CA THR A 43 -42.24 8.17 -18.92
C THR A 43 -41.68 7.42 -20.12
N ILE A 44 -40.58 6.68 -19.95
CA ILE A 44 -40.19 5.69 -20.97
C ILE A 44 -39.97 4.34 -20.27
N ASP A 45 -40.94 3.54 -20.51
CA ASP A 45 -40.98 2.18 -21.06
C ASP A 45 -40.15 1.09 -20.40
N THR A 46 -40.94 0.29 -19.75
CA THR A 46 -40.79 -1.12 -19.45
C THR A 46 -40.50 -1.93 -20.72
N VAL A 47 -39.35 -2.54 -20.86
CA VAL A 47 -39.13 -3.55 -21.90
C VAL A 47 -39.28 -4.93 -21.31
N ALA A 48 -40.14 -5.68 -21.92
CA ALA A 48 -40.67 -6.97 -21.61
C ALA A 48 -39.57 -8.08 -21.60
N ALA A 49 -39.80 -9.06 -20.74
CA ALA A 49 -39.16 -10.36 -20.70
C ALA A 49 -39.38 -11.11 -22.04
N VAL A 50 -38.32 -11.66 -22.60
CA VAL A 50 -38.39 -12.63 -23.72
C VAL A 50 -38.00 -14.00 -23.16
N GLU A 51 -38.94 -14.92 -23.26
CA GLU A 51 -38.79 -16.34 -22.96
C GLU A 51 -37.85 -17.03 -23.96
N PRO A 52 -37.13 -18.09 -23.56
CA PRO A 52 -36.21 -18.79 -24.46
C PRO A 52 -36.92 -19.79 -25.36
N GLY A 53 -36.82 -19.56 -26.64
CA GLY A 53 -37.21 -20.49 -27.67
C GLY A 53 -36.14 -21.56 -27.92
N ASP A 54 -36.62 -22.78 -27.92
CA ASP A 54 -35.91 -24.03 -28.25
C ASP A 54 -35.49 -24.04 -29.74
N VAL A 55 -34.16 -24.27 -30.00
CA VAL A 55 -33.69 -24.63 -31.34
C VAL A 55 -32.60 -25.71 -31.23
N THR A 56 -33.01 -26.90 -31.54
CA THR A 56 -32.15 -28.04 -31.88
C THR A 56 -31.51 -27.81 -33.27
N GLY A 57 -30.21 -28.00 -33.37
CA GLY A 57 -29.49 -28.02 -34.66
C GLY A 57 -28.00 -28.26 -34.52
N ALA A 58 -27.58 -29.47 -34.85
CA ALA A 58 -26.18 -29.89 -34.90
C ALA A 58 -25.42 -29.26 -36.06
N ALA A 59 -24.16 -28.92 -35.85
CA ALA A 59 -23.05 -29.18 -36.79
C ALA A 59 -21.67 -28.70 -36.30
N ASP A 60 -20.71 -29.51 -36.53
CA ASP A 60 -19.27 -29.50 -36.34
C ASP A 60 -18.52 -28.16 -36.57
N GLY A 61 -17.51 -27.89 -35.71
CA GLY A 61 -16.54 -26.85 -35.99
C GLY A 61 -15.53 -26.70 -34.85
N ALA A 62 -14.37 -27.30 -34.95
CA ALA A 62 -13.26 -27.15 -34.02
C ALA A 62 -12.78 -25.70 -33.94
N GLY A 63 -12.90 -25.11 -32.75
CA GLY A 63 -12.35 -23.81 -32.42
C GLY A 63 -11.83 -23.82 -31.00
N VAL A 64 -10.50 -23.73 -30.83
CA VAL A 64 -9.82 -23.66 -29.53
C VAL A 64 -10.09 -22.27 -28.95
N GLY A 65 -11.16 -22.14 -28.20
CA GLY A 65 -11.51 -20.94 -27.44
C GLY A 65 -11.20 -21.20 -25.97
N GLY A 66 -10.16 -20.54 -25.44
CA GLY A 66 -9.86 -20.53 -24.02
C GLY A 66 -11.02 -19.92 -23.23
N ALA A 67 -11.73 -20.75 -22.46
CA ALA A 67 -12.79 -20.30 -21.57
C ALA A 67 -12.19 -19.44 -20.45
N VAL A 68 -12.44 -18.14 -20.49
CA VAL A 68 -12.24 -17.25 -19.37
C VAL A 68 -13.30 -17.62 -18.32
N LEU A 69 -12.86 -18.37 -17.29
CA LEU A 69 -13.71 -18.70 -16.15
C LEU A 69 -13.91 -17.43 -15.32
N ASP A 70 -15.12 -16.91 -15.32
CA ASP A 70 -15.54 -15.82 -14.43
C ASP A 70 -15.63 -16.36 -12.98
N PRO A 71 -14.77 -15.92 -12.05
CA PRO A 71 -14.78 -16.43 -10.69
C PRO A 71 -15.80 -15.68 -9.83
N GLN A 72 -16.85 -16.35 -9.43
CA GLN A 72 -17.78 -15.86 -8.41
C GLN A 72 -17.03 -15.57 -7.09
N PRO A 73 -17.35 -14.50 -6.37
CA PRO A 73 -16.77 -14.22 -5.07
C PRO A 73 -17.20 -15.27 -4.05
N ILE A 74 -16.24 -16.01 -3.51
CA ILE A 74 -16.48 -16.98 -2.45
C ILE A 74 -16.53 -16.24 -1.10
N PRO A 75 -17.56 -16.48 -0.25
CA PRO A 75 -17.60 -15.92 1.10
C PRO A 75 -16.40 -16.40 1.93
N PHE A 76 -15.82 -15.52 2.70
CA PHE A 76 -14.77 -15.85 3.66
C PHE A 76 -15.43 -16.45 4.91
N ASP A 77 -15.33 -17.76 5.10
CA ASP A 77 -15.48 -18.41 6.40
C ASP A 77 -14.09 -18.51 7.04
N ASP A 78 -13.92 -17.78 8.16
CA ASP A 78 -12.63 -17.63 8.85
C ASP A 78 -12.28 -18.77 9.83
N ASP A 79 -13.11 -19.82 9.95
CA ASP A 79 -13.04 -20.81 11.03
C ASP A 79 -13.08 -22.28 10.56
N GLU A 80 -12.12 -22.73 9.77
CA GLU A 80 -11.83 -24.16 9.72
C GLU A 80 -10.39 -24.45 10.15
N ASP A 81 -10.26 -25.15 11.27
CA ASP A 81 -9.02 -25.71 11.81
C ASP A 81 -8.40 -26.70 10.83
N VAL A 82 -7.37 -26.29 10.18
CA VAL A 82 -6.68 -27.08 9.17
C VAL A 82 -5.20 -27.14 9.46
N PRO A 83 -4.53 -28.31 9.36
CA PRO A 83 -3.13 -28.48 9.72
C PRO A 83 -2.26 -27.44 9.02
N ALA A 84 -1.43 -26.73 9.80
CA ALA A 84 -0.55 -25.70 9.34
C ALA A 84 0.42 -26.26 8.28
N GLY A 85 0.28 -25.82 7.04
CA GLY A 85 1.33 -25.95 6.05
C GLY A 85 2.59 -25.19 6.51
N ASP A 86 3.70 -25.34 5.81
CA ASP A 86 4.94 -24.66 6.18
C ASP A 86 4.74 -23.14 6.26
N THR A 87 4.65 -22.65 7.50
CA THR A 87 4.42 -21.23 7.81
C THR A 87 5.73 -20.45 7.89
N ARG A 88 6.88 -21.15 7.83
CA ARG A 88 8.18 -20.51 7.98
C ARG A 88 8.48 -19.62 6.78
N LEU A 89 8.94 -18.42 7.08
CA LEU A 89 9.49 -17.54 6.06
C LEU A 89 10.84 -18.09 5.59
N PRO A 90 11.18 -17.92 4.31
CA PRO A 90 12.57 -18.05 3.89
C PRO A 90 13.38 -16.97 4.61
N HIS A 91 14.38 -17.40 5.39
CA HIS A 91 15.24 -16.49 6.11
C HIS A 91 16.56 -16.33 5.37
N LEU A 92 16.97 -15.09 5.21
CA LEU A 92 18.26 -14.74 4.64
C LEU A 92 19.31 -14.76 5.73
N THR A 93 20.49 -15.27 5.42
CA THR A 93 21.64 -15.29 6.33
C THR A 93 22.61 -14.18 5.98
N VAL A 94 23.28 -13.65 7.00
CA VAL A 94 24.38 -12.70 6.80
C VAL A 94 25.70 -13.49 6.81
N PRO A 95 26.61 -13.27 5.87
CA PRO A 95 27.79 -14.10 5.69
C PRO A 95 28.78 -14.14 6.88
N ASP A 96 28.73 -13.14 7.77
CA ASP A 96 29.67 -12.99 8.87
C ASP A 96 29.40 -13.91 10.09
N ASP A 97 28.13 -14.33 10.33
CA ASP A 97 27.78 -15.20 11.46
C ASP A 97 26.81 -16.33 11.10
N GLY A 98 26.31 -16.35 9.88
CA GLY A 98 25.42 -17.40 9.38
C GLY A 98 24.03 -17.42 10.02
N LEU A 99 23.71 -16.51 10.93
CA LEU A 99 22.40 -16.45 11.58
C LEU A 99 21.40 -15.68 10.73
N PRO A 100 20.14 -16.15 10.62
CA PRO A 100 19.09 -15.38 10.01
C PRO A 100 18.87 -14.03 10.67
N LEU A 101 18.68 -12.97 9.87
CA LEU A 101 18.55 -11.60 10.35
C LEU A 101 17.45 -11.40 11.40
N HIS A 102 16.34 -12.18 11.32
CA HIS A 102 15.24 -12.08 12.27
C HIS A 102 15.62 -12.46 13.71
N PHE A 103 16.68 -13.25 13.95
CA PHE A 103 17.19 -13.51 15.31
C PHE A 103 17.83 -12.27 15.93
N ARG A 104 18.19 -11.28 15.13
CA ARG A 104 18.91 -10.08 15.58
C ARG A 104 17.98 -8.93 15.96
N ARG A 105 16.67 -9.02 15.65
CA ARG A 105 15.73 -7.93 15.85
C ARG A 105 14.30 -8.39 16.19
N VAL A 106 13.53 -7.46 16.75
CA VAL A 106 12.09 -7.65 16.95
C VAL A 106 11.39 -7.55 15.60
N VAL A 107 10.64 -8.59 15.22
CA VAL A 107 9.86 -8.59 13.98
C VAL A 107 8.62 -7.70 14.07
N SER A 108 8.31 -7.02 12.97
CA SER A 108 7.22 -6.03 12.87
C SER A 108 5.87 -6.63 12.47
N PHE A 109 5.78 -7.93 12.28
CA PHE A 109 4.57 -8.63 11.84
C PHE A 109 4.16 -9.73 12.82
N HIS A 110 2.89 -10.18 12.72
CA HIS A 110 2.44 -11.39 13.39
C HIS A 110 2.67 -12.63 12.52
N PRO A 111 3.29 -13.69 13.04
CA PRO A 111 3.27 -14.99 12.38
C PRO A 111 1.80 -15.44 12.23
N ARG A 112 1.37 -15.63 11.00
CA ARG A 112 0.02 -16.16 10.67
C ARG A 112 0.17 -17.50 9.97
N GLY A 113 -0.87 -18.37 10.07
CA GLY A 113 -0.89 -19.63 9.35
C GLY A 113 -0.67 -19.43 7.84
N GLY A 114 0.08 -20.35 7.22
CA GLY A 114 0.46 -20.25 5.79
C GLY A 114 -0.45 -21.07 4.86
N ARG A 115 -1.59 -21.57 5.34
CA ARG A 115 -2.47 -22.40 4.52
C ARG A 115 -3.21 -21.57 3.47
N LEU A 116 -3.26 -22.12 2.26
CA LEU A 116 -3.97 -21.55 1.14
C LEU A 116 -5.38 -22.13 1.02
N ASN A 117 -6.39 -21.30 0.87
CA ASN A 117 -7.71 -21.73 0.43
C ASN A 117 -7.67 -22.20 -1.03
N PRO A 118 -8.75 -22.83 -1.57
CA PRO A 118 -8.75 -23.36 -2.92
C PRO A 118 -8.45 -22.31 -4.02
N VAL A 119 -8.93 -21.08 -3.86
CA VAL A 119 -8.66 -20.00 -4.83
C VAL A 119 -7.20 -19.59 -4.80
N GLN A 120 -6.66 -19.38 -3.61
CA GLN A 120 -5.25 -19.03 -3.40
C GLN A 120 -4.30 -20.13 -3.88
N ARG A 121 -4.65 -21.41 -3.63
CA ARG A 121 -3.86 -22.53 -4.12
C ARG A 121 -3.84 -22.56 -5.64
N ARG A 122 -4.99 -22.43 -6.28
CA ARG A 122 -5.08 -22.36 -7.74
C ARG A 122 -4.26 -21.19 -8.30
N ALA A 123 -4.38 -20.01 -7.70
CA ALA A 123 -3.60 -18.85 -8.12
C ALA A 123 -2.09 -19.07 -7.94
N TRP A 124 -1.69 -19.69 -6.82
CA TRP A 124 -0.29 -20.05 -6.60
C TRP A 124 0.22 -21.02 -7.66
N ASP A 125 -0.51 -22.11 -7.88
CA ASP A 125 -0.10 -23.16 -8.84
C ASP A 125 -0.08 -22.66 -10.28
N THR A 126 -0.92 -21.66 -10.61
CA THR A 126 -0.99 -21.08 -11.96
C THR A 126 0.07 -20.01 -12.22
N TYR A 127 0.41 -19.21 -11.20
CA TYR A 127 1.11 -17.95 -11.43
C TYR A 127 2.43 -17.78 -10.64
N ALA A 128 2.77 -18.70 -9.73
CA ALA A 128 3.99 -18.55 -8.94
C ALA A 128 5.25 -18.47 -9.83
N ASP A 129 5.36 -19.29 -10.85
CA ASP A 129 6.52 -19.27 -11.77
C ASP A 129 6.68 -17.93 -12.51
N ARG A 130 5.57 -17.20 -12.70
CA ARG A 130 5.56 -15.92 -13.41
C ARG A 130 5.91 -14.74 -12.50
N TRP A 131 5.39 -14.72 -11.29
CA TRP A 131 5.45 -13.54 -10.43
C TRP A 131 6.21 -13.73 -9.13
N ASN A 132 6.41 -14.97 -8.65
CA ASN A 132 7.15 -15.19 -7.42
C ASN A 132 8.66 -15.10 -7.63
N VAL A 133 9.31 -14.39 -6.73
CA VAL A 133 10.78 -14.34 -6.62
C VAL A 133 11.16 -15.01 -5.31
N ASP A 134 11.96 -16.08 -5.38
CA ASP A 134 12.47 -16.74 -4.19
C ASP A 134 13.67 -15.93 -3.64
N PRO A 135 13.54 -15.34 -2.45
CA PRO A 135 14.62 -14.54 -1.88
C PRO A 135 15.89 -15.35 -1.58
N THR A 136 15.78 -16.67 -1.41
CA THR A 136 16.95 -17.53 -1.13
C THR A 136 17.86 -17.72 -2.35
N GLN A 137 17.32 -17.46 -3.57
CA GLN A 137 18.08 -17.50 -4.82
C GLN A 137 18.70 -16.13 -5.17
N GLY A 138 18.54 -15.13 -4.29
CA GLY A 138 18.94 -13.75 -4.55
C GLY A 138 17.95 -12.98 -5.41
N LEU A 139 18.29 -11.74 -5.72
CA LEU A 139 17.51 -10.91 -6.64
C LEU A 139 18.14 -10.98 -8.04
N PRO A 140 17.43 -11.53 -9.06
CA PRO A 140 17.89 -11.48 -10.43
C PRO A 140 18.07 -10.05 -10.93
N ASP A 141 18.87 -9.87 -12.00
CA ASP A 141 18.91 -8.59 -12.71
C ASP A 141 17.50 -8.10 -13.05
N LEU A 142 17.20 -6.84 -12.76
CA LEU A 142 15.85 -6.28 -12.89
C LEU A 142 15.34 -6.30 -14.34
N LYS A 143 16.23 -6.10 -15.33
CA LYS A 143 15.83 -6.17 -16.73
C LYS A 143 15.42 -7.59 -17.11
N THR A 144 16.15 -8.58 -16.62
CA THR A 144 15.80 -10.01 -16.81
C THR A 144 14.52 -10.36 -16.08
N LEU A 145 14.38 -9.91 -14.82
CA LEU A 145 13.23 -10.21 -13.97
C LEU A 145 11.91 -9.65 -14.53
N PHE A 146 11.93 -8.43 -15.06
CA PHE A 146 10.73 -7.74 -15.55
C PHE A 146 10.62 -7.72 -17.08
N GLY A 147 11.62 -8.20 -17.81
CA GLY A 147 11.67 -8.13 -19.27
C GLY A 147 11.82 -6.71 -19.84
N ARG A 148 12.03 -5.71 -18.97
CA ARG A 148 12.10 -4.29 -19.37
C ARG A 148 12.98 -3.47 -18.41
N ASN A 149 13.43 -2.31 -18.91
CA ASN A 149 14.13 -1.34 -18.08
C ASN A 149 13.16 -0.24 -17.66
N ALA A 150 12.82 -0.19 -16.36
CA ALA A 150 11.95 0.81 -15.77
C ALA A 150 12.38 1.09 -14.31
N PRO A 151 11.99 2.24 -13.71
CA PRO A 151 12.27 2.54 -12.31
C PRO A 151 11.75 1.45 -11.38
N LEU A 152 12.58 1.01 -10.43
CA LEU A 152 12.18 0.05 -9.40
C LEU A 152 11.41 0.76 -8.28
N VAL A 153 10.24 0.24 -7.99
CA VAL A 153 9.43 0.55 -6.81
C VAL A 153 9.41 -0.67 -5.91
N ILE A 154 9.56 -0.49 -4.60
CA ILE A 154 9.39 -1.55 -3.61
C ILE A 154 8.15 -1.25 -2.78
N GLU A 155 7.17 -2.16 -2.80
CA GLU A 155 6.03 -2.13 -1.90
C GLU A 155 6.28 -3.05 -0.71
N ILE A 156 6.18 -2.52 0.50
CA ILE A 156 6.36 -3.28 1.75
C ILE A 156 4.99 -3.58 2.35
N GLY A 157 4.63 -4.87 2.43
CA GLY A 157 3.37 -5.33 2.99
C GLY A 157 2.21 -5.20 2.00
N SER A 158 2.26 -5.92 0.87
CA SER A 158 1.16 -5.92 -0.12
C SER A 158 -0.17 -6.49 0.41
N GLY A 159 -0.14 -7.19 1.55
CA GLY A 159 -1.32 -7.78 2.16
C GLY A 159 -2.00 -8.77 1.22
N MET A 160 -3.30 -8.55 0.94
CA MET A 160 -4.07 -9.40 0.01
C MET A 160 -3.98 -8.95 -1.46
N GLY A 161 -3.22 -7.89 -1.77
CA GLY A 161 -2.83 -7.51 -3.12
C GLY A 161 -3.87 -6.75 -3.97
N GLU A 162 -5.05 -6.48 -3.44
CA GLU A 162 -6.05 -5.67 -4.17
C GLU A 162 -5.49 -4.29 -4.55
N ALA A 163 -4.84 -3.63 -3.59
CA ALA A 163 -4.21 -2.33 -3.82
C ALA A 163 -3.00 -2.44 -4.75
N THR A 164 -2.17 -3.45 -4.57
CA THR A 164 -0.99 -3.72 -5.41
C THR A 164 -1.36 -3.83 -6.89
N ALA A 165 -2.38 -4.62 -7.20
CA ALA A 165 -2.87 -4.77 -8.58
C ALA A 165 -3.38 -3.44 -9.16
N GLY A 166 -4.13 -2.66 -8.38
CA GLY A 166 -4.61 -1.35 -8.80
C GLY A 166 -3.48 -0.33 -8.96
N MET A 167 -2.51 -0.31 -8.05
CA MET A 167 -1.32 0.56 -8.17
C MET A 167 -0.47 0.18 -9.38
N ALA A 168 -0.33 -1.11 -9.68
CA ALA A 168 0.38 -1.59 -10.85
C ALA A 168 -0.25 -1.08 -12.16
N ALA A 169 -1.57 -1.11 -12.25
CA ALA A 169 -2.32 -0.58 -13.39
C ALA A 169 -2.15 0.94 -13.54
N ASN A 170 -2.10 1.67 -12.42
CA ASN A 170 -1.94 3.13 -12.39
C ASN A 170 -0.47 3.59 -12.54
N ARG A 171 0.50 2.67 -12.46
CA ARG A 171 1.94 2.92 -12.60
C ARG A 171 2.59 2.00 -13.63
N PRO A 172 2.11 2.03 -14.88
CA PRO A 172 2.69 1.19 -15.96
C PRO A 172 4.14 1.59 -16.29
N ASP A 173 4.58 2.76 -15.87
CA ASP A 173 5.93 3.31 -16.01
C ASP A 173 6.97 2.66 -15.09
N ALA A 174 6.55 1.95 -14.04
CA ALA A 174 7.41 1.41 -13.00
C ALA A 174 7.40 -0.12 -12.95
N ASN A 175 8.49 -0.70 -12.48
CA ASN A 175 8.60 -2.10 -12.06
C ASN A 175 8.36 -2.17 -10.56
N ILE A 176 7.41 -2.97 -10.11
CA ILE A 176 7.02 -3.07 -8.70
C ILE A 176 7.47 -4.43 -8.14
N LEU A 177 8.34 -4.40 -7.12
CA LEU A 177 8.67 -5.56 -6.30
C LEU A 177 7.89 -5.44 -5.00
N ALA A 178 6.84 -6.25 -4.84
CA ALA A 178 6.05 -6.30 -3.62
C ALA A 178 6.60 -7.36 -2.66
N ILE A 179 6.79 -7.00 -1.40
CA ILE A 179 7.33 -7.88 -0.35
C ILE A 179 6.22 -8.14 0.67
N GLU A 180 5.92 -9.42 0.92
CA GLU A 180 4.87 -9.82 1.85
C GLU A 180 5.30 -11.06 2.65
N VAL A 181 5.03 -11.06 3.95
CA VAL A 181 5.36 -12.20 4.84
C VAL A 181 4.31 -13.31 4.79
N TYR A 182 3.06 -12.95 4.55
CA TYR A 182 1.90 -13.83 4.65
C TYR A 182 1.65 -14.58 3.34
N LYS A 183 1.94 -15.88 3.30
CA LYS A 183 1.81 -16.72 2.09
C LYS A 183 0.44 -16.63 1.42
N PRO A 184 -0.69 -16.70 2.16
CA PRO A 184 -2.01 -16.52 1.55
C PRO A 184 -2.20 -15.12 0.93
N GLY A 185 -1.57 -14.08 1.49
CA GLY A 185 -1.56 -12.74 0.90
C GLY A 185 -0.84 -12.74 -0.46
N VAL A 186 0.34 -13.34 -0.54
CA VAL A 186 1.08 -13.48 -1.81
C VAL A 186 0.23 -14.21 -2.85
N ALA A 187 -0.37 -15.35 -2.49
CA ALA A 187 -1.22 -16.12 -3.38
C ALA A 187 -2.47 -15.35 -3.82
N GLN A 188 -3.08 -14.58 -2.92
CA GLN A 188 -4.21 -13.72 -3.24
C GLN A 188 -3.80 -12.56 -4.17
N THR A 189 -2.60 -12.03 -3.99
CA THR A 189 -2.04 -11.02 -4.91
C THR A 189 -1.89 -11.59 -6.32
N PHE A 190 -1.41 -12.82 -6.47
CA PHE A 190 -1.36 -13.50 -7.77
C PHE A 190 -2.74 -13.56 -8.44
N HIS A 191 -3.79 -13.88 -7.66
CA HIS A 191 -5.15 -13.88 -8.19
C HIS A 191 -5.55 -12.50 -8.73
N HIS A 192 -5.29 -11.42 -7.97
CA HIS A 192 -5.62 -10.05 -8.41
C HIS A 192 -4.78 -9.62 -9.62
N LEU A 193 -3.49 -9.94 -9.65
CA LEU A 193 -2.63 -9.64 -10.81
C LEU A 193 -3.08 -10.39 -12.07
N GLY A 194 -3.50 -11.66 -11.94
CA GLY A 194 -4.05 -12.45 -13.04
C GLY A 194 -5.32 -11.84 -13.63
N LYS A 195 -6.22 -11.34 -12.76
CA LYS A 195 -7.43 -10.62 -13.21
C LYS A 195 -7.12 -9.29 -13.88
N ALA A 196 -6.11 -8.58 -13.39
CA ALA A 196 -5.71 -7.27 -13.91
C ALA A 196 -4.80 -7.35 -15.15
N GLY A 197 -4.26 -8.53 -15.47
CA GLY A 197 -3.27 -8.67 -16.54
C GLY A 197 -1.96 -7.90 -16.26
N ALA A 198 -1.58 -7.72 -14.98
CA ALA A 198 -0.44 -6.91 -14.61
C ALA A 198 0.89 -7.63 -14.88
N GLU A 199 1.77 -7.02 -15.71
CA GLU A 199 3.09 -7.57 -16.06
C GLU A 199 4.23 -6.92 -15.27
N ASN A 200 4.01 -5.75 -14.73
CA ASN A 200 5.02 -4.92 -14.10
C ASN A 200 5.19 -5.18 -12.60
N VAL A 201 4.68 -6.30 -12.08
CA VAL A 201 4.80 -6.69 -10.66
C VAL A 201 5.56 -8.00 -10.52
N ARG A 202 6.37 -8.10 -9.48
CA ARG A 202 6.92 -9.34 -8.94
C ARG A 202 6.68 -9.35 -7.43
N LEU A 203 6.52 -10.54 -6.86
CA LEU A 203 6.33 -10.70 -5.42
C LEU A 203 7.47 -11.51 -4.83
N MET A 204 7.91 -11.08 -3.67
CA MET A 204 8.89 -11.78 -2.86
C MET A 204 8.29 -12.07 -1.48
N ARG A 205 8.18 -13.36 -1.13
CA ARG A 205 7.72 -13.74 0.20
C ARG A 205 8.90 -13.66 1.18
N GLY A 206 8.89 -12.67 2.09
CA GLY A 206 9.98 -12.48 3.02
C GLY A 206 9.76 -11.33 3.99
N ASP A 207 10.67 -11.20 4.94
CA ASP A 207 10.75 -10.01 5.79
C ASP A 207 11.37 -8.85 5.00
N ALA A 208 10.65 -7.75 4.91
CA ALA A 208 11.09 -6.60 4.10
C ALA A 208 12.44 -6.03 4.56
N ILE A 209 12.75 -6.09 5.86
CA ILE A 209 14.05 -5.62 6.33
C ILE A 209 15.16 -6.54 5.82
N GLU A 210 14.98 -7.86 5.95
CA GLU A 210 15.97 -8.83 5.45
C GLU A 210 16.18 -8.67 3.93
N VAL A 211 15.10 -8.55 3.18
CA VAL A 211 15.16 -8.34 1.72
C VAL A 211 15.90 -7.04 1.38
N LEU A 212 15.54 -5.94 2.05
CA LEU A 212 16.20 -4.65 1.81
C LEU A 212 17.69 -4.69 2.17
N GLU A 213 18.05 -5.34 3.27
CA GLU A 213 19.45 -5.41 3.72
C GLU A 213 20.30 -6.32 2.83
N ALA A 214 19.80 -7.52 2.52
CA ALA A 214 20.58 -8.55 1.86
C ALA A 214 20.54 -8.49 0.32
N LEU A 215 19.40 -8.09 -0.26
CA LEU A 215 19.17 -8.27 -1.69
C LEU A 215 19.06 -6.96 -2.48
N ILE A 216 18.70 -5.86 -1.84
CA ILE A 216 18.50 -4.59 -2.57
C ILE A 216 19.78 -3.75 -2.52
N PRO A 217 20.41 -3.47 -3.66
CA PRO A 217 21.62 -2.64 -3.69
C PRO A 217 21.37 -1.22 -3.19
N PRO A 218 22.36 -0.58 -2.55
CA PRO A 218 22.27 0.84 -2.20
C PRO A 218 21.99 1.71 -3.43
N SER A 219 21.19 2.75 -3.24
CA SER A 219 20.90 3.77 -4.26
C SER A 219 20.28 3.24 -5.57
N SER A 220 19.53 2.12 -5.49
CA SER A 220 18.95 1.47 -6.66
C SER A 220 17.44 1.70 -6.82
N VAL A 221 16.73 2.05 -5.73
CA VAL A 221 15.27 2.10 -5.69
C VAL A 221 14.76 3.50 -6.01
N ALA A 222 13.77 3.60 -6.89
CA ALA A 222 13.14 4.86 -7.23
C ALA A 222 12.11 5.32 -6.17
N GLU A 223 11.28 4.38 -5.73
CA GLU A 223 10.29 4.66 -4.69
C GLU A 223 10.19 3.47 -3.73
N ILE A 224 9.87 3.74 -2.47
CA ILE A 224 9.49 2.73 -1.48
C ILE A 224 8.11 3.12 -0.93
N TRP A 225 7.19 2.16 -0.98
CA TRP A 225 5.82 2.33 -0.50
C TRP A 225 5.57 1.50 0.74
N LEU A 226 4.96 2.11 1.76
CA LEU A 226 4.57 1.47 3.01
C LEU A 226 3.18 1.97 3.41
N PHE A 227 2.14 1.27 3.02
CA PHE A 227 0.77 1.68 3.25
C PHE A 227 0.09 0.80 4.29
N PHE A 228 -0.45 1.43 5.33
CA PHE A 228 -1.20 0.81 6.43
C PHE A 228 -0.44 -0.33 7.13
N PRO A 229 0.84 -0.12 7.53
CA PRO A 229 1.54 -1.10 8.35
C PRO A 229 0.87 -1.26 9.71
N ASP A 230 1.07 -2.43 10.34
CA ASP A 230 0.52 -2.73 11.67
C ASP A 230 0.87 -1.61 12.69
N PRO A 231 -0.13 -0.93 13.27
CA PRO A 231 0.11 0.25 14.11
C PRO A 231 0.58 -0.09 15.54
N TRP A 232 0.41 -1.35 15.97
CA TRP A 232 0.75 -1.82 17.31
C TRP A 232 0.29 -0.86 18.41
N PRO A 233 -1.04 -0.72 18.66
CA PRO A 233 -1.60 0.34 19.50
C PRO A 233 -1.10 0.32 20.95
N LYS A 234 -0.81 -0.87 21.52
CA LYS A 234 -0.39 -1.01 22.92
C LYS A 234 1.07 -0.57 23.08
N ALA A 235 1.36 0.31 24.05
CA ALA A 235 2.69 0.86 24.31
C ALA A 235 3.81 -0.21 24.39
N ARG A 236 3.53 -1.35 25.06
CA ARG A 236 4.48 -2.49 25.14
C ARG A 236 4.85 -3.10 23.78
N HIS A 237 4.05 -2.84 22.72
CA HIS A 237 4.26 -3.33 21.36
C HIS A 237 4.85 -2.28 20.42
N HIS A 238 5.03 -1.02 20.81
CA HIS A 238 5.59 0.02 19.94
C HIS A 238 6.97 -0.35 19.37
N LYS A 239 7.76 -1.16 20.10
CA LYS A 239 9.03 -1.71 19.60
C LYS A 239 8.89 -2.59 18.35
N ARG A 240 7.66 -3.05 18.02
CA ARG A 240 7.34 -3.80 16.80
C ARG A 240 7.00 -2.91 15.61
N ARG A 241 6.76 -1.61 15.82
CA ARG A 241 6.48 -0.69 14.71
C ARG A 241 7.65 -0.70 13.73
N LEU A 242 7.33 -0.89 12.46
CA LEU A 242 8.34 -1.01 11.40
C LEU A 242 9.13 0.29 11.25
N VAL A 243 8.44 1.44 11.25
CA VAL A 243 9.09 2.74 11.09
C VAL A 243 9.75 3.16 12.40
N ASN A 244 11.06 2.97 12.44
CA ASN A 244 11.96 3.35 13.51
C ASN A 244 13.26 3.92 12.90
N PRO A 245 14.21 4.47 13.67
CA PRO A 245 15.41 5.09 13.12
C PRO A 245 16.25 4.15 12.24
N ALA A 246 16.34 2.85 12.58
CA ALA A 246 17.06 1.87 11.76
C ALA A 246 16.39 1.67 10.40
N PHE A 247 15.06 1.56 10.37
CA PHE A 247 14.29 1.49 9.13
C PHE A 247 14.50 2.75 8.26
N ALA A 248 14.38 3.95 8.84
CA ALA A 248 14.55 5.20 8.09
C ALA A 248 15.95 5.28 7.45
N LYS A 249 17.00 4.91 8.19
CA LYS A 249 18.38 4.83 7.70
C LYS A 249 18.51 3.81 6.57
N LEU A 250 17.93 2.62 6.73
CA LEU A 250 17.96 1.55 5.73
C LEU A 250 17.29 2.01 4.43
N VAL A 251 16.05 2.49 4.51
CA VAL A 251 15.28 3.00 3.37
C VAL A 251 16.05 4.12 2.65
N ALA A 252 16.56 5.10 3.41
CA ALA A 252 17.36 6.18 2.85
C ALA A 252 18.61 5.67 2.12
N SER A 253 19.21 4.55 2.56
CA SER A 253 20.36 3.95 1.88
C SER A 253 20.00 3.25 0.57
N ARG A 254 18.79 2.69 0.46
CA ARG A 254 18.32 1.94 -0.72
C ARG A 254 17.73 2.84 -1.80
N LEU A 255 17.06 3.92 -1.41
CA LEU A 255 16.56 4.91 -2.36
C LEU A 255 17.72 5.54 -3.16
N LYS A 256 17.56 5.77 -4.44
CA LYS A 256 18.44 6.61 -5.25
C LYS A 256 18.30 8.09 -4.84
N LYS A 257 19.27 8.94 -5.15
CA LYS A 257 19.15 10.39 -4.95
C LYS A 257 17.90 10.90 -5.68
N GLY A 258 17.04 11.65 -4.98
CA GLY A 258 15.73 12.07 -5.47
C GLY A 258 14.64 10.97 -5.42
N GLY A 259 14.97 9.75 -4.96
CA GLY A 259 14.00 8.70 -4.74
C GLY A 259 13.05 9.01 -3.59
N ILE A 260 11.85 8.40 -3.61
CA ILE A 260 10.74 8.81 -2.75
C ILE A 260 10.33 7.66 -1.81
N LEU A 261 10.19 7.97 -0.52
CA LEU A 261 9.48 7.14 0.45
C LEU A 261 8.06 7.66 0.61
N ARG A 262 7.06 6.82 0.32
CA ARG A 262 5.64 7.12 0.56
C ARG A 262 5.10 6.21 1.64
N MET A 263 4.39 6.79 2.60
CA MET A 263 3.77 6.04 3.69
C MET A 263 2.34 6.53 3.90
N GLY A 264 1.49 5.65 4.45
CA GLY A 264 0.13 6.00 4.82
C GLY A 264 -0.35 5.17 6.00
N THR A 265 -1.11 5.76 6.91
CA THR A 265 -1.72 5.08 8.06
C THR A 265 -2.99 5.82 8.50
N ASP A 266 -3.91 5.09 9.14
CA ASP A 266 -5.12 5.63 9.79
C ASP A 266 -4.97 5.70 11.33
N TRP A 267 -3.73 5.54 11.83
CA TRP A 267 -3.43 5.56 13.26
C TRP A 267 -2.54 6.75 13.60
N GLU A 268 -3.16 7.85 14.06
CA GLU A 268 -2.50 9.13 14.31
C GLU A 268 -1.21 9.02 15.14
N PRO A 269 -1.17 8.31 16.32
CA PRO A 269 0.07 8.21 17.10
C PRO A 269 1.21 7.47 16.37
N TYR A 270 0.89 6.71 15.33
CA TYR A 270 1.91 6.09 14.48
C TYR A 270 2.31 7.00 13.33
N ALA A 271 1.37 7.77 12.79
CA ALA A 271 1.66 8.79 11.78
C ALA A 271 2.66 9.83 12.34
N GLU A 272 2.44 10.33 13.56
CA GLU A 272 3.35 11.24 14.26
C GLU A 272 4.74 10.63 14.45
N GLN A 273 4.80 9.36 14.86
CA GLN A 273 6.08 8.65 14.97
C GLN A 273 6.78 8.53 13.61
N MET A 274 6.05 8.17 12.54
CA MET A 274 6.60 8.09 11.18
C MET A 274 7.19 9.43 10.73
N LEU A 275 6.43 10.52 10.96
CA LEU A 275 6.86 11.87 10.63
C LEU A 275 8.13 12.25 11.39
N ALA A 276 8.14 12.06 12.70
CA ALA A 276 9.28 12.39 13.55
C ALA A 276 10.54 11.58 13.19
N VAL A 277 10.40 10.25 13.04
CA VAL A 277 11.51 9.35 12.71
C VAL A 277 12.14 9.70 11.36
N CYS A 278 11.32 9.90 10.32
CA CYS A 278 11.84 10.19 8.98
C CYS A 278 12.36 11.62 8.85
N THR A 279 11.82 12.58 9.60
CA THR A 279 12.35 13.96 9.65
C THR A 279 13.74 14.01 10.29
N ASN A 280 13.99 13.13 11.28
CA ASN A 280 15.28 13.04 11.96
C ASN A 280 16.34 12.25 11.18
N GLU A 281 15.99 11.58 10.07
CA GLU A 281 16.98 10.93 9.20
C GLU A 281 17.64 11.97 8.27
N PRO A 282 18.96 12.24 8.40
CA PRO A 282 19.61 13.35 7.68
C PRO A 282 19.53 13.24 6.15
N LYS A 283 19.39 12.02 5.61
CA LYS A 283 19.31 11.77 4.17
C LYS A 283 17.90 11.87 3.61
N LEU A 284 16.89 12.05 4.47
CA LEU A 284 15.50 12.24 4.06
C LEU A 284 15.09 13.70 4.23
N LYS A 285 14.16 14.17 3.41
CA LYS A 285 13.52 15.46 3.53
C LYS A 285 12.03 15.29 3.27
N ASN A 286 11.18 15.73 4.21
CA ASN A 286 9.76 15.80 3.95
C ASN A 286 9.50 16.78 2.78
N ARG A 287 8.68 16.36 1.83
CA ARG A 287 8.31 17.21 0.67
C ARG A 287 7.22 18.22 1.00
N HIS A 288 6.55 18.04 2.10
CA HIS A 288 5.41 18.84 2.57
C HIS A 288 5.70 19.45 3.94
N ALA A 289 4.94 20.46 4.34
CA ALA A 289 5.07 21.08 5.67
C ALA A 289 4.57 20.19 6.82
N GLY A 290 4.03 19.02 6.51
CA GLY A 290 3.49 18.02 7.45
C GLY A 290 3.05 16.81 6.66
N TRP A 291 1.74 16.59 6.56
CA TRP A 291 1.14 15.48 5.82
C TRP A 291 1.18 15.74 4.31
N ALA A 292 1.32 14.67 3.55
CA ALA A 292 1.24 14.70 2.10
C ALA A 292 -0.20 14.55 1.62
N PRO A 293 -0.55 15.02 0.41
CA PRO A 293 -1.78 14.63 -0.23
C PRO A 293 -1.78 13.12 -0.52
N ARG A 294 -2.98 12.53 -0.54
CA ARG A 294 -3.15 11.14 -0.91
C ARG A 294 -2.61 10.90 -2.33
N PRO A 295 -1.78 9.86 -2.57
CA PRO A 295 -1.29 9.56 -3.91
C PRO A 295 -2.43 9.15 -4.86
N ASP A 296 -2.53 9.78 -6.02
CA ASP A 296 -3.60 9.53 -7.01
C ASP A 296 -3.57 8.09 -7.55
N PHE A 297 -2.37 7.51 -7.67
CA PHE A 297 -2.21 6.14 -8.16
C PHE A 297 -2.65 5.07 -7.16
N ARG A 298 -2.81 5.40 -5.86
CA ARG A 298 -3.23 4.43 -4.84
C ARG A 298 -4.74 4.27 -4.86
N PRO A 299 -5.30 3.09 -5.18
CA PRO A 299 -6.73 2.81 -5.00
C PRO A 299 -7.08 2.86 -3.51
N ARG A 300 -8.36 3.10 -3.19
CA ARG A 300 -8.82 3.03 -1.80
C ARG A 300 -8.71 1.61 -1.30
N THR A 301 -7.75 1.36 -0.39
CA THR A 301 -7.54 0.04 0.20
C THR A 301 -8.70 -0.37 1.12
N ARG A 302 -8.81 -1.65 1.44
CA ARG A 302 -9.78 -2.13 2.44
C ARG A 302 -9.52 -1.48 3.81
N PHE A 303 -8.25 -1.30 4.18
CA PHE A 303 -7.87 -0.66 5.45
C PHE A 303 -8.24 0.83 5.45
N GLU A 304 -7.97 1.55 4.37
CA GLU A 304 -8.36 2.94 4.20
C GLU A 304 -9.88 3.11 4.32
N ARG A 305 -10.67 2.28 3.62
CA ARG A 305 -12.15 2.29 3.74
C ARG A 305 -12.61 2.04 5.16
N ARG A 306 -12.03 1.05 5.87
CA ARG A 306 -12.34 0.78 7.27
C ARG A 306 -11.98 1.93 8.20
N GLY A 307 -10.84 2.57 8.00
CA GLY A 307 -10.42 3.75 8.74
C GLY A 307 -11.45 4.87 8.60
N LEU A 308 -11.79 5.22 7.36
CA LEU A 308 -12.77 6.26 7.05
C LEU A 308 -14.17 5.94 7.61
N THR A 309 -14.65 4.70 7.48
CA THR A 309 -15.94 4.27 8.06
C THR A 309 -15.95 4.36 9.58
N ALA A 310 -14.81 4.18 10.22
CA ALA A 310 -14.64 4.34 11.67
C ALA A 310 -14.38 5.80 12.08
N GLY A 311 -14.53 6.78 11.17
CA GLY A 311 -14.29 8.19 11.42
C GLY A 311 -12.82 8.56 11.64
N ARG A 312 -11.87 7.69 11.25
CA ARG A 312 -10.44 7.97 11.35
C ARG A 312 -9.95 8.77 10.15
N GLU A 313 -9.05 9.68 10.40
CA GLU A 313 -8.31 10.40 9.37
C GLU A 313 -7.20 9.51 8.77
N ILE A 314 -6.87 9.75 7.51
CA ILE A 314 -5.75 9.09 6.84
C ILE A 314 -4.59 10.06 6.74
N PHE A 315 -3.46 9.66 7.28
CA PHE A 315 -2.23 10.43 7.29
C PHE A 315 -1.28 9.89 6.22
N ASP A 316 -1.09 10.65 5.17
CA ASP A 316 -0.12 10.34 4.12
C ASP A 316 1.18 11.14 4.33
N LEU A 317 2.31 10.51 4.02
CA LEU A 317 3.64 11.06 4.19
C LEU A 317 4.48 10.83 2.93
N GLU A 318 5.27 11.84 2.54
CA GLU A 318 6.15 11.75 1.40
C GLU A 318 7.51 12.37 1.72
N PHE A 319 8.56 11.54 1.69
CA PHE A 319 9.93 11.96 1.92
C PHE A 319 10.76 11.72 0.66
N VAL A 320 11.65 12.65 0.35
CA VAL A 320 12.62 12.52 -0.74
C VAL A 320 14.01 12.30 -0.18
N ARG A 321 14.79 11.41 -0.79
CA ARG A 321 16.22 11.26 -0.50
C ARG A 321 17.01 12.44 -1.06
N ARG A 322 17.78 13.11 -0.19
CA ARG A 322 18.70 14.21 -0.53
C ARG A 322 19.89 13.74 -1.36
#